data_c3ead17b2daf04572424e80272ed450c
#
_entry.id   c3ead17b2daf04572424e80272ed450c
#
_cell.length_a   1.000
_cell.length_b   1.000
_cell.length_c   1.000
_cell.angle_alpha   90.00
_cell.angle_beta   90.00
_cell.angle_gamma   90.00
#
_symmetry.space_group_name_H-M   'P 1'
#
loop_
_entity.id
_entity.type
_entity.pdbx_description
1 polymer ?
#
loop_
_entity_poly.entity_id
_entity_poly.type
_entity_poly.pdbx_seq_one_letter_code
_entity_poly.pdbx_strand_id
1 'polypeptide(L)'
;MSMKAQILFLFSIYCFLIGSTPVMKAQTGKFYSTDKELSNSLINAVYQDRKGFIWIATENGLNKFDGTRFSIYRHNATDSTSLKNNYVRTLFEDSRGNFWIGCINGLQRYDRATDNFHELFISRKDGRKNPHITSIIERRNGDLWIATSGQGAISLKKNSNPASFHIETELTDRIGSNYLNVIFEDSRQNLWIATEEKGLYRYSPESKELKSYKAPYHIAGDDVSAICEDAHGQIFVGTLTKGLFRLSSRQEGNFEPVLYQNRMNLNIRTLIIDTRGKLIIGTDGEGVKEYQPQQDIIVDSEINAGPFDFSKSKVHSLIEDKDHNLWLGIFQKGLILVPGISNKFDYYGYKSIHNNTIGSSCVMAIHTDEQATIWIGTDNDGLYAINDQGKQLRHYTHQAGNPQSVPGTILCLYEDSNQELWLGSYFDGLARMNKQTGTCQDATSLLQGNLNAGKPKVSCIIEDKNKNLWVGTYGSGLYKINLPTQHVTYYESTRNENDDWSINRLPNDWISYLLEDKEGMIWIGTYKGLAVLNPQTDNFINYKKQNNLLPGYVVYSLLESSNGEIWAGTSEGLVCLNKDRLTPVLFTTAD
;
A
#
# COMPACT_ATOMS: atom_id res chain seq x y z
N MET A 1 39.91 -15.89 38.83
CA MET A 1 38.69 -16.36 38.15
C MET A 1 39.03 -17.61 37.37
N SER A 2 38.36 -18.72 37.61
CA SER A 2 38.70 -20.00 36.96
C SER A 2 38.31 -19.94 35.46
N MET A 3 39.08 -20.67 34.64
CA MET A 3 38.85 -20.75 33.18
C MET A 3 37.41 -21.15 32.83
N LYS A 4 36.69 -21.88 33.70
CA LYS A 4 35.26 -22.17 33.58
C LYS A 4 34.36 -20.91 33.70
N ALA A 5 34.72 -19.94 34.54
CA ALA A 5 33.97 -18.69 34.69
C ALA A 5 34.19 -17.74 33.52
N GLN A 6 35.35 -17.78 32.87
CA GLN A 6 35.62 -17.02 31.65
C GLN A 6 34.88 -17.60 30.44
N ILE A 7 34.75 -18.91 30.32
CA ILE A 7 33.99 -19.58 29.25
C ILE A 7 32.48 -19.32 29.42
N LEU A 8 31.95 -19.35 30.65
CA LEU A 8 30.55 -19.02 30.92
C LEU A 8 30.25 -17.53 30.63
N PHE A 9 31.18 -16.63 30.91
CA PHE A 9 31.02 -15.21 30.64
C PHE A 9 31.10 -14.89 29.13
N LEU A 10 31.97 -15.56 28.39
CA LEU A 10 32.06 -15.46 26.93
C LEU A 10 30.83 -16.09 26.24
N PHE A 11 30.31 -17.20 26.79
CA PHE A 11 29.08 -17.83 26.27
C PHE A 11 27.83 -16.94 26.54
N SER A 12 27.77 -16.27 27.69
CA SER A 12 26.72 -15.31 28.03
C SER A 12 26.77 -14.05 27.13
N ILE A 13 27.96 -13.53 26.80
CA ILE A 13 28.14 -12.42 25.86
C ILE A 13 27.78 -12.86 24.42
N TYR A 14 28.12 -14.10 24.04
CA TYR A 14 27.77 -14.65 22.73
C TYR A 14 26.26 -14.88 22.59
N CYS A 15 25.57 -15.33 23.65
CA CYS A 15 24.09 -15.42 23.67
C CYS A 15 23.39 -14.04 23.70
N PHE A 16 24.04 -12.99 24.27
CA PHE A 16 23.50 -11.63 24.28
C PHE A 16 23.71 -10.92 22.93
N LEU A 17 24.70 -11.32 22.12
CA LEU A 17 24.94 -10.81 20.77
C LEU A 17 24.11 -11.52 19.69
N ILE A 18 23.46 -12.66 20.00
CA ILE A 18 22.53 -13.35 19.11
C ILE A 18 21.08 -12.92 19.35
N GLY A 19 20.83 -12.13 20.39
CA GLY A 19 19.49 -11.71 20.79
C GLY A 19 19.14 -10.30 20.38
N SER A 20 19.03 -10.03 19.10
CA SER A 20 18.11 -9.11 18.41
C SER A 20 18.55 -8.94 16.96
N THR A 21 18.39 -9.97 16.15
CA THR A 21 18.09 -9.67 14.74
C THR A 21 16.75 -8.94 14.77
N PRO A 22 16.67 -7.69 14.29
CA PRO A 22 15.36 -7.10 14.09
C PRO A 22 14.62 -8.06 13.16
N VAL A 23 13.49 -8.58 13.59
CA VAL A 23 12.55 -9.27 12.71
C VAL A 23 12.20 -8.22 11.68
N MET A 24 12.80 -8.32 10.48
CA MET A 24 12.46 -7.45 9.38
C MET A 24 10.98 -7.71 9.08
N LYS A 25 10.13 -6.77 9.48
CA LYS A 25 8.72 -6.80 9.11
C LYS A 25 8.68 -6.76 7.58
N ALA A 26 8.18 -7.83 6.98
CA ALA A 26 8.07 -7.93 5.55
C ALA A 26 7.15 -6.82 5.04
N GLN A 27 7.66 -6.00 4.12
CA GLN A 27 6.87 -5.04 3.38
C GLN A 27 5.91 -5.82 2.48
N THR A 28 4.61 -5.70 2.69
CA THR A 28 3.63 -6.32 1.80
C THR A 28 3.52 -5.48 0.53
N GLY A 29 4.18 -5.91 -0.54
CA GLY A 29 4.05 -5.28 -1.85
C GLY A 29 2.65 -5.48 -2.43
N LYS A 30 2.17 -4.48 -3.18
CA LYS A 30 0.90 -4.55 -3.90
C LYS A 30 1.18 -4.89 -5.37
N PHE A 31 0.47 -5.88 -5.88
CA PHE A 31 0.58 -6.34 -7.27
C PHE A 31 -0.60 -5.84 -8.09
N TYR A 32 -0.33 -5.27 -9.27
CA TYR A 32 -1.31 -4.82 -10.25
C TYR A 32 -1.13 -5.61 -11.55
N SER A 33 -2.23 -6.18 -12.04
CA SER A 33 -2.26 -7.04 -13.22
C SER A 33 -3.18 -6.51 -14.31
N THR A 34 -3.17 -7.20 -15.46
CA THR A 34 -4.05 -6.87 -16.59
C THR A 34 -5.51 -7.28 -16.36
N ASP A 35 -5.79 -8.09 -15.36
CA ASP A 35 -7.14 -8.59 -15.14
C ASP A 35 -8.11 -7.50 -14.69
N LYS A 36 -7.61 -6.43 -14.05
CA LYS A 36 -8.44 -5.36 -13.48
C LYS A 36 -7.88 -3.95 -13.67
N GLU A 37 -6.55 -3.79 -13.76
CA GLU A 37 -5.93 -2.47 -13.57
C GLU A 37 -5.12 -1.98 -14.77
N LEU A 38 -4.33 -2.84 -15.42
CA LEU A 38 -3.37 -2.43 -16.44
C LEU A 38 -3.83 -2.73 -17.86
N SER A 39 -3.41 -1.91 -18.80
CA SER A 39 -3.68 -2.11 -20.24
C SER A 39 -2.92 -3.31 -20.83
N ASN A 40 -1.74 -3.62 -20.27
CA ASN A 40 -0.88 -4.73 -20.70
C ASN A 40 0.14 -5.09 -19.59
N SER A 41 0.57 -6.35 -19.55
CA SER A 41 1.59 -6.85 -18.61
C SER A 41 3.03 -6.62 -19.05
N LEU A 42 3.26 -6.18 -20.30
CA LEU A 42 4.58 -5.84 -20.82
C LEU A 42 4.85 -4.36 -20.56
N ILE A 43 5.51 -4.08 -19.43
CA ILE A 43 5.81 -2.72 -18.97
C ILE A 43 7.19 -2.32 -19.50
N ASN A 44 7.25 -1.19 -20.22
CA ASN A 44 8.46 -0.62 -20.78
C ASN A 44 9.08 0.45 -19.87
N ALA A 45 8.24 1.30 -19.25
CA ALA A 45 8.69 2.35 -18.34
C ALA A 45 7.63 2.67 -17.28
N VAL A 46 8.09 3.05 -16.12
CA VAL A 46 7.27 3.65 -15.05
C VAL A 46 7.85 5.04 -14.77
N TYR A 47 6.99 6.02 -14.53
CA TYR A 47 7.39 7.40 -14.29
C TYR A 47 6.42 8.08 -13.31
N GLN A 48 6.94 8.82 -12.33
CA GLN A 48 6.12 9.69 -11.48
C GLN A 48 6.19 11.13 -11.98
N ASP A 49 5.04 11.73 -12.28
CA ASP A 49 5.00 13.14 -12.67
C ASP A 49 5.04 14.09 -11.45
N ARG A 50 5.20 15.39 -11.70
CA ARG A 50 5.29 16.40 -10.63
C ARG A 50 4.05 16.52 -9.77
N LYS A 51 2.88 16.12 -10.30
CA LYS A 51 1.62 16.08 -9.55
C LYS A 51 1.47 14.83 -8.69
N GLY A 52 2.41 13.87 -8.81
CA GLY A 52 2.41 12.63 -8.04
C GLY A 52 1.74 11.45 -8.73
N PHE A 53 1.14 11.63 -9.91
CA PHE A 53 0.57 10.51 -10.67
C PHE A 53 1.67 9.56 -11.16
N ILE A 54 1.40 8.27 -11.06
CA ILE A 54 2.29 7.23 -11.61
C ILE A 54 1.81 6.88 -13.02
N TRP A 55 2.70 7.03 -14.00
CA TRP A 55 2.45 6.70 -15.38
C TRP A 55 3.18 5.42 -15.76
N ILE A 56 2.48 4.51 -16.43
CA ILE A 56 2.99 3.20 -16.80
C ILE A 56 2.88 3.03 -18.32
N ALA A 57 4.03 3.05 -18.99
CA ALA A 57 4.16 2.79 -20.40
C ALA A 57 4.17 1.30 -20.68
N THR A 58 3.32 0.83 -21.58
CA THR A 58 3.22 -0.58 -21.94
C THR A 58 3.30 -0.80 -23.46
N GLU A 59 3.36 -2.05 -23.87
CA GLU A 59 3.29 -2.39 -25.31
C GLU A 59 1.87 -2.25 -25.90
N ASN A 60 0.83 -2.06 -25.06
CA ASN A 60 -0.55 -1.89 -25.52
C ASN A 60 -1.32 -0.81 -24.75
N GLY A 61 -0.75 0.36 -24.68
CA GLY A 61 -1.36 1.56 -24.09
C GLY A 61 -0.51 2.20 -23.01
N LEU A 62 -1.01 3.31 -22.53
CA LEU A 62 -0.46 4.10 -21.42
C LEU A 62 -1.46 4.09 -20.27
N ASN A 63 -0.97 3.90 -19.05
CA ASN A 63 -1.81 3.91 -17.85
C ASN A 63 -1.37 5.06 -16.96
N LYS A 64 -2.33 5.71 -16.30
CA LYS A 64 -2.13 6.74 -15.29
C LYS A 64 -2.81 6.28 -14.00
N PHE A 65 -2.05 6.21 -12.93
CA PHE A 65 -2.53 5.85 -11.61
C PHE A 65 -2.59 7.08 -10.71
N ASP A 66 -3.74 7.32 -10.09
CA ASP A 66 -4.00 8.50 -9.24
C ASP A 66 -3.82 8.22 -7.73
N GLY A 67 -3.36 7.01 -7.38
CA GLY A 67 -3.26 6.51 -6.00
C GLY A 67 -4.36 5.49 -5.68
N THR A 68 -5.48 5.52 -6.40
CA THR A 68 -6.65 4.64 -6.20
C THR A 68 -7.08 3.91 -7.46
N ARG A 69 -7.05 4.57 -8.63
CA ARG A 69 -7.60 4.07 -9.89
C ARG A 69 -6.61 4.21 -11.03
N PHE A 70 -6.75 3.35 -12.04
CA PHE A 70 -6.04 3.42 -13.30
C PHE A 70 -6.94 4.01 -14.39
N SER A 71 -6.45 5.06 -15.06
CA SER A 71 -6.97 5.52 -16.34
C SER A 71 -6.14 4.93 -17.46
N ILE A 72 -6.78 4.33 -18.46
CA ILE A 72 -6.11 3.65 -19.57
C ILE A 72 -6.31 4.46 -20.84
N TYR A 73 -5.20 4.82 -21.51
CA TYR A 73 -5.16 5.51 -22.79
C TYR A 73 -4.69 4.56 -23.88
N ARG A 74 -5.41 4.54 -25.01
CA ARG A 74 -5.07 3.74 -26.21
C ARG A 74 -5.20 4.56 -27.48
N HIS A 75 -4.54 4.07 -28.52
CA HIS A 75 -4.73 4.62 -29.86
C HIS A 75 -6.15 4.40 -30.35
N ASN A 76 -6.75 5.47 -30.87
CA ASN A 76 -8.02 5.44 -31.58
C ASN A 76 -7.84 6.10 -32.94
N ALA A 77 -8.02 5.36 -34.03
CA ALA A 77 -7.81 5.85 -35.40
C ALA A 77 -8.78 6.97 -35.81
N THR A 78 -9.92 7.10 -35.13
CA THR A 78 -10.93 8.14 -35.39
C THR A 78 -10.74 9.36 -34.52
N ASP A 79 -9.84 9.33 -33.53
CA ASP A 79 -9.56 10.42 -32.61
C ASP A 79 -8.10 10.84 -32.70
N SER A 80 -7.84 11.97 -33.37
CA SER A 80 -6.49 12.52 -33.55
C SER A 80 -5.85 13.01 -32.25
N THR A 81 -6.62 13.13 -31.16
CA THR A 81 -6.16 13.54 -29.83
C THR A 81 -5.82 12.35 -28.92
N SER A 82 -6.05 11.14 -29.38
CA SER A 82 -5.68 9.91 -28.71
C SER A 82 -4.17 9.59 -28.83
N LEU A 83 -3.71 8.52 -28.16
CA LEU A 83 -2.34 8.03 -28.38
C LEU A 83 -2.08 7.73 -29.85
N LYS A 84 -0.91 8.11 -30.37
CA LYS A 84 -0.49 7.82 -31.75
C LYS A 84 -0.24 6.34 -31.99
N ASN A 85 0.23 5.65 -30.97
CA ASN A 85 0.53 4.23 -30.98
C ASN A 85 0.38 3.64 -29.59
N ASN A 86 -0.12 2.42 -29.49
CA ASN A 86 -0.25 1.72 -28.23
C ASN A 86 1.11 1.28 -27.63
N TYR A 87 2.14 1.13 -28.47
CA TYR A 87 3.47 0.79 -27.99
C TYR A 87 4.19 2.04 -27.48
N VAL A 88 4.06 2.29 -26.17
CA VAL A 88 4.72 3.40 -25.47
C VAL A 88 6.04 2.88 -24.89
N ARG A 89 7.16 3.55 -25.20
CA ARG A 89 8.51 3.09 -24.83
C ARG A 89 9.09 3.84 -23.63
N THR A 90 8.92 5.17 -23.60
CA THR A 90 9.54 6.04 -22.60
C THR A 90 8.64 7.21 -22.25
N LEU A 91 8.80 7.73 -21.03
CA LEU A 91 8.05 8.83 -20.45
C LEU A 91 9.02 9.83 -19.83
N PHE A 92 8.74 11.13 -19.97
CA PHE A 92 9.55 12.16 -19.36
C PHE A 92 8.73 13.44 -19.13
N GLU A 93 8.96 14.14 -18.02
CA GLU A 93 8.41 15.47 -17.76
C GLU A 93 9.53 16.49 -17.67
N ASP A 94 9.48 17.51 -18.55
CA ASP A 94 10.50 18.58 -18.56
C ASP A 94 10.30 19.61 -17.43
N SER A 95 11.29 20.48 -17.24
CA SER A 95 11.28 21.51 -16.18
C SER A 95 10.14 22.51 -16.30
N ARG A 96 9.49 22.60 -17.46
CA ARG A 96 8.34 23.46 -17.74
C ARG A 96 7.00 22.76 -17.51
N GLY A 97 7.01 21.48 -17.13
CA GLY A 97 5.81 20.67 -16.88
C GLY A 97 5.19 20.05 -18.14
N ASN A 98 5.89 20.08 -19.29
CA ASN A 98 5.43 19.32 -20.46
C ASN A 98 5.71 17.83 -20.22
N PHE A 99 4.69 17.01 -20.40
CA PHE A 99 4.82 15.57 -20.25
C PHE A 99 4.95 14.91 -21.64
N TRP A 100 6.09 14.28 -21.87
CA TRP A 100 6.53 13.71 -23.15
C TRP A 100 6.32 12.21 -23.17
N ILE A 101 5.75 11.70 -24.26
CA ILE A 101 5.46 10.29 -24.47
C ILE A 101 6.21 9.84 -25.73
N GLY A 102 7.22 8.98 -25.55
CA GLY A 102 7.96 8.37 -26.63
C GLY A 102 7.34 7.03 -27.06
N CYS A 103 6.92 6.97 -28.32
CA CYS A 103 6.34 5.78 -28.91
C CYS A 103 7.27 5.16 -29.97
N ILE A 104 6.92 3.96 -30.45
CA ILE A 104 7.64 3.29 -31.55
C ILE A 104 7.59 4.08 -32.86
N ASN A 105 6.62 4.97 -33.05
CA ASN A 105 6.42 5.74 -34.28
C ASN A 105 6.28 7.24 -34.04
N GLY A 106 6.95 7.79 -33.01
CA GLY A 106 6.99 9.23 -32.81
C GLY A 106 6.94 9.67 -31.36
N LEU A 107 6.90 11.00 -31.21
CA LEU A 107 6.85 11.71 -29.94
C LEU A 107 5.51 12.41 -29.80
N GLN A 108 4.91 12.33 -28.63
CA GLN A 108 3.71 13.09 -28.26
C GLN A 108 3.93 13.88 -26.99
N ARG A 109 3.15 14.94 -26.83
CA ARG A 109 3.03 15.69 -25.59
C ARG A 109 1.61 15.53 -25.04
N TYR A 110 1.49 15.18 -23.77
CA TYR A 110 0.22 15.13 -23.07
C TYR A 110 -0.19 16.51 -22.58
N ASP A 111 -1.42 16.90 -22.89
CA ASP A 111 -2.07 18.10 -22.39
C ASP A 111 -2.94 17.76 -21.18
N ARG A 112 -2.54 18.26 -20.02
CA ARG A 112 -3.21 18.00 -18.74
C ARG A 112 -4.55 18.70 -18.59
N ALA A 113 -4.78 19.78 -19.34
CA ALA A 113 -6.00 20.57 -19.23
C ALA A 113 -7.17 19.92 -19.98
N THR A 114 -6.86 19.29 -21.12
CA THR A 114 -7.83 18.65 -22.00
C THR A 114 -7.83 17.13 -21.91
N ASP A 115 -6.87 16.53 -21.17
CA ASP A 115 -6.62 15.08 -21.08
C ASP A 115 -6.33 14.43 -22.44
N ASN A 116 -5.65 15.15 -23.35
CA ASN A 116 -5.41 14.80 -24.74
C ASN A 116 -3.92 14.69 -25.07
N PHE A 117 -3.60 14.06 -26.21
CA PHE A 117 -2.24 13.88 -26.71
C PHE A 117 -2.05 14.65 -28.02
N HIS A 118 -0.96 15.41 -28.10
CA HIS A 118 -0.56 16.16 -29.29
C HIS A 118 0.66 15.54 -29.92
N GLU A 119 0.55 15.12 -31.17
CA GLU A 119 1.68 14.59 -31.94
C GLU A 119 2.66 15.71 -32.30
N LEU A 120 3.95 15.39 -32.21
CA LEU A 120 5.04 16.27 -32.64
C LEU A 120 5.77 15.65 -33.82
N PHE A 121 5.77 16.39 -34.93
CA PHE A 121 6.38 15.91 -36.17
C PHE A 121 7.89 16.16 -36.13
N ILE A 122 8.66 15.06 -36.12
CA ILE A 122 10.10 15.07 -36.29
C ILE A 122 10.38 14.56 -37.70
N SER A 123 10.68 15.46 -38.62
CA SER A 123 10.95 15.08 -40.00
C SER A 123 12.41 15.29 -40.40
N ARG A 124 13.00 14.32 -41.07
CA ARG A 124 14.29 14.48 -41.76
C ARG A 124 14.08 15.06 -43.15
N LYS A 125 15.14 15.69 -43.67
CA LYS A 125 15.21 16.14 -45.09
C LYS A 125 15.05 14.99 -46.11
N ASP A 126 15.31 13.71 -45.68
CA ASP A 126 15.15 12.51 -46.49
C ASP A 126 13.72 11.93 -46.51
N GLY A 127 12.76 12.63 -45.89
CA GLY A 127 11.35 12.22 -45.88
C GLY A 127 10.99 11.09 -44.93
N ARG A 128 11.93 10.54 -44.13
CA ARG A 128 11.60 9.55 -43.07
C ARG A 128 10.83 10.22 -41.96
N LYS A 129 9.71 9.60 -41.61
CA LYS A 129 8.78 10.13 -40.60
C LYS A 129 8.93 9.39 -39.27
N ASN A 130 8.75 10.14 -38.20
CA ASN A 130 8.44 9.62 -36.85
C ASN A 130 9.36 8.51 -36.36
N PRO A 131 10.47 8.85 -35.70
CA PRO A 131 11.43 7.88 -35.19
C PRO A 131 10.84 7.05 -34.04
N HIS A 132 11.41 5.85 -33.82
CA HIS A 132 11.21 5.11 -32.59
C HIS A 132 11.99 5.80 -31.46
N ILE A 133 11.28 6.36 -30.49
CA ILE A 133 11.87 7.07 -29.36
C ILE A 133 12.28 6.06 -28.28
N THR A 134 13.56 6.09 -27.87
CA THR A 134 14.11 5.14 -26.90
C THR A 134 14.38 5.77 -25.54
N SER A 135 14.85 7.04 -25.52
CA SER A 135 15.16 7.77 -24.29
C SER A 135 14.97 9.26 -24.47
N ILE A 136 14.52 9.95 -23.44
CA ILE A 136 14.30 11.41 -23.39
C ILE A 136 14.92 11.96 -22.11
N ILE A 137 15.72 13.03 -22.23
CA ILE A 137 16.26 13.76 -21.08
C ILE A 137 16.13 15.27 -21.30
N GLU A 138 16.07 16.04 -20.21
CA GLU A 138 16.32 17.47 -20.22
C GLU A 138 17.70 17.73 -19.64
N ARG A 139 18.55 18.44 -20.38
CA ARG A 139 19.85 18.88 -19.90
C ARG A 139 19.70 20.01 -18.87
N ARG A 140 20.73 20.24 -18.06
CA ARG A 140 20.75 21.33 -17.08
C ARG A 140 20.54 22.72 -17.68
N ASN A 141 20.91 22.90 -18.96
CA ASN A 141 20.64 24.16 -19.69
C ASN A 141 19.16 24.28 -20.15
N GLY A 142 18.34 23.24 -19.95
CA GLY A 142 16.94 23.17 -20.31
C GLY A 142 16.68 22.72 -21.76
N ASP A 143 17.70 22.28 -22.51
CA ASP A 143 17.52 21.68 -23.82
C ASP A 143 17.06 20.21 -23.66
N LEU A 144 16.04 19.80 -24.43
CA LEU A 144 15.66 18.39 -24.51
C LEU A 144 16.58 17.63 -25.48
N TRP A 145 16.99 16.45 -25.08
CA TRP A 145 17.72 15.52 -25.92
C TRP A 145 17.00 14.17 -25.97
N ILE A 146 16.91 13.60 -27.16
CA ILE A 146 16.14 12.42 -27.45
C ILE A 146 17.02 11.44 -28.20
N ALA A 147 17.12 10.23 -27.68
CA ALA A 147 17.70 9.09 -28.38
C ALA A 147 16.62 8.39 -29.22
N THR A 148 17.01 7.92 -30.41
CA THR A 148 16.10 7.21 -31.29
C THR A 148 16.73 5.95 -31.86
N SER A 149 15.91 4.95 -32.13
CA SER A 149 16.30 3.80 -32.95
C SER A 149 15.99 4.11 -34.41
N GLY A 150 17.05 4.42 -35.18
CA GLY A 150 17.02 4.64 -36.61
C GLY A 150 17.22 6.07 -37.10
N GLN A 151 17.22 7.09 -36.22
CA GLN A 151 17.46 8.49 -36.64
C GLN A 151 18.56 9.20 -35.81
N GLY A 152 19.22 8.49 -34.92
CA GLY A 152 20.29 9.05 -34.06
C GLY A 152 19.76 9.95 -32.94
N ALA A 153 20.55 10.97 -32.60
CA ALA A 153 20.21 11.93 -31.54
C ALA A 153 19.41 13.11 -32.10
N ILE A 154 18.44 13.57 -31.34
CA ILE A 154 17.58 14.71 -31.67
C ILE A 154 17.62 15.67 -30.49
N SER A 155 17.71 16.98 -30.75
CA SER A 155 17.65 18.02 -29.73
C SER A 155 16.52 19.03 -29.98
N LEU A 156 16.02 19.62 -28.89
CA LEU A 156 15.13 20.77 -28.91
C LEU A 156 15.66 21.79 -27.94
N LYS A 157 15.97 22.99 -28.42
CA LYS A 157 16.46 24.09 -27.58
C LYS A 157 15.36 24.62 -26.66
N LYS A 158 15.73 24.97 -25.43
CA LYS A 158 14.82 25.40 -24.35
C LYS A 158 13.77 26.43 -24.78
N ASN A 159 14.15 27.43 -25.58
CA ASN A 159 13.29 28.55 -25.97
C ASN A 159 12.74 28.41 -27.38
N SER A 160 12.87 27.26 -28.01
CA SER A 160 12.40 27.02 -29.36
C SER A 160 10.95 26.55 -29.38
N ASN A 161 10.26 26.82 -30.50
CA ASN A 161 8.95 26.22 -30.73
C ASN A 161 9.05 24.67 -30.68
N PRO A 162 8.11 23.97 -30.05
CA PRO A 162 8.07 22.48 -30.06
C PRO A 162 8.13 21.84 -31.45
N ALA A 163 7.82 22.58 -32.51
CA ALA A 163 8.00 22.14 -33.91
C ALA A 163 9.46 22.23 -34.43
N SER A 164 10.40 22.75 -33.64
CA SER A 164 11.78 23.05 -34.06
C SER A 164 12.79 22.01 -33.56
N PHE A 165 12.45 20.72 -33.59
CA PHE A 165 13.42 19.67 -33.28
C PHE A 165 14.55 19.65 -34.30
N HIS A 166 15.79 19.54 -33.80
CA HIS A 166 16.99 19.45 -34.61
C HIS A 166 17.60 18.05 -34.51
N ILE A 167 17.88 17.44 -35.65
CA ILE A 167 18.59 16.16 -35.71
C ILE A 167 20.09 16.46 -35.65
N GLU A 168 20.75 15.91 -34.64
CA GLU A 168 22.20 16.06 -34.41
C GLU A 168 22.99 15.16 -35.36
N THR A 169 22.95 15.52 -36.68
CA THR A 169 23.50 14.70 -37.76
C THR A 169 25.01 14.57 -37.60
N GLU A 170 25.76 15.64 -37.37
CA GLU A 170 27.22 15.62 -37.17
C GLU A 170 27.64 14.69 -36.03
N LEU A 171 26.94 14.76 -34.89
CA LEU A 171 27.21 13.90 -33.75
C LEU A 171 26.89 12.44 -34.07
N THR A 172 25.74 12.19 -34.70
CA THR A 172 25.30 10.86 -35.11
C THR A 172 26.26 10.21 -36.10
N ASP A 173 26.75 10.98 -37.07
CA ASP A 173 27.74 10.50 -38.05
C ASP A 173 29.09 10.17 -37.38
N ARG A 174 29.54 10.95 -36.43
CA ARG A 174 30.74 10.69 -35.63
C ARG A 174 30.63 9.47 -34.74
N ILE A 175 29.45 9.20 -34.18
CA ILE A 175 29.13 7.97 -33.43
C ILE A 175 29.12 6.77 -34.38
N GLY A 176 28.67 6.97 -35.63
CA GLY A 176 28.56 5.96 -36.65
C GLY A 176 27.41 4.96 -36.44
N SER A 177 26.37 5.37 -35.68
CA SER A 177 25.14 4.62 -35.48
C SER A 177 23.94 5.57 -35.37
N ASN A 178 22.86 5.20 -36.06
CA ASN A 178 21.54 5.82 -35.94
C ASN A 178 20.66 5.14 -34.86
N TYR A 179 21.14 4.04 -34.27
CA TYR A 179 20.39 3.24 -33.29
C TYR A 179 20.94 3.50 -31.90
N LEU A 180 20.24 4.40 -31.17
CA LEU A 180 20.62 4.82 -29.82
C LEU A 180 19.63 4.25 -28.82
N ASN A 181 20.13 3.66 -27.73
CA ASN A 181 19.31 3.06 -26.68
C ASN A 181 19.03 4.03 -25.55
N VAL A 182 20.09 4.64 -25.00
CA VAL A 182 20.04 5.47 -23.81
C VAL A 182 20.83 6.75 -24.04
N ILE A 183 20.31 7.85 -23.53
CA ILE A 183 21.04 9.10 -23.39
C ILE A 183 20.95 9.57 -21.94
N PHE A 184 22.08 10.05 -21.39
CA PHE A 184 22.17 10.49 -19.99
C PHE A 184 23.12 11.68 -19.89
N GLU A 185 22.78 12.71 -19.07
CA GLU A 185 23.69 13.83 -18.78
C GLU A 185 24.28 13.65 -17.38
N ASP A 186 25.63 13.65 -17.29
CA ASP A 186 26.35 13.56 -16.01
C ASP A 186 26.42 14.92 -15.27
N SER A 187 26.87 14.90 -14.02
CA SER A 187 27.03 16.08 -13.19
C SER A 187 28.00 17.12 -13.78
N ARG A 188 28.88 16.70 -14.69
CA ARG A 188 29.85 17.54 -15.42
C ARG A 188 29.30 18.01 -16.77
N GLN A 189 27.99 17.81 -17.03
CA GLN A 189 27.29 18.20 -18.25
C GLN A 189 27.75 17.46 -19.54
N ASN A 190 28.47 16.35 -19.42
CA ASN A 190 28.72 15.49 -20.56
C ASN A 190 27.48 14.63 -20.87
N LEU A 191 27.27 14.37 -22.15
CA LEU A 191 26.26 13.45 -22.62
C LEU A 191 26.87 12.06 -22.80
N TRP A 192 26.32 11.09 -22.11
CA TRP A 192 26.59 9.67 -22.30
C TRP A 192 25.56 9.10 -23.26
N ILE A 193 26.01 8.51 -24.35
CA ILE A 193 25.16 8.02 -25.43
C ILE A 193 25.48 6.54 -25.65
N ALA A 194 24.51 5.68 -25.36
CA ALA A 194 24.59 4.27 -25.60
C ALA A 194 23.93 3.91 -26.93
N THR A 195 24.57 3.02 -27.69
CA THR A 195 24.11 2.55 -29.00
C THR A 195 23.78 1.07 -28.92
N GLU A 196 22.98 0.58 -29.87
CA GLU A 196 22.66 -0.86 -29.97
C GLU A 196 23.89 -1.70 -30.34
N GLU A 197 24.82 -1.16 -31.16
CA GLU A 197 25.88 -1.98 -31.78
C GLU A 197 27.30 -1.43 -31.63
N LYS A 198 27.46 -0.15 -31.26
CA LYS A 198 28.75 0.56 -31.25
C LYS A 198 29.27 0.87 -29.87
N GLY A 199 28.58 0.39 -28.80
CA GLY A 199 28.96 0.62 -27.41
C GLY A 199 28.58 1.99 -26.90
N LEU A 200 29.38 2.52 -25.95
CA LEU A 200 29.13 3.76 -25.20
C LEU A 200 30.03 4.88 -25.66
N TYR A 201 29.47 6.07 -25.73
CA TYR A 201 30.19 7.31 -26.06
C TYR A 201 29.93 8.36 -24.98
N ARG A 202 30.96 9.18 -24.71
CA ARG A 202 30.83 10.42 -23.94
C ARG A 202 31.07 11.61 -24.85
N TYR A 203 30.11 12.49 -24.95
CA TYR A 203 30.16 13.73 -25.72
C TYR A 203 30.17 14.92 -24.79
N SER A 204 31.18 15.81 -24.92
CA SER A 204 31.26 17.09 -24.24
C SER A 204 30.75 18.19 -25.17
N PRO A 205 29.55 18.76 -24.96
CA PRO A 205 28.95 19.71 -25.89
C PRO A 205 29.74 21.03 -26.00
N GLU A 206 30.43 21.44 -24.95
CA GLU A 206 31.24 22.67 -24.94
C GLU A 206 32.48 22.55 -25.81
N SER A 207 33.27 21.51 -25.63
CA SER A 207 34.49 21.24 -26.41
C SER A 207 34.24 20.51 -27.71
N LYS A 208 33.05 20.00 -27.94
CA LYS A 208 32.67 19.07 -29.02
C LYS A 208 33.54 17.80 -29.05
N GLU A 209 34.15 17.43 -27.94
CA GLU A 209 34.93 16.21 -27.82
C GLU A 209 33.99 15.00 -27.75
N LEU A 210 34.31 13.98 -28.55
CA LEU A 210 33.62 12.68 -28.53
C LEU A 210 34.62 11.58 -28.19
N LYS A 211 34.43 10.92 -27.04
CA LYS A 211 35.23 9.80 -26.57
C LYS A 211 34.43 8.50 -26.65
N SER A 212 35.01 7.45 -27.21
CA SER A 212 34.42 6.13 -27.36
C SER A 212 34.91 5.17 -26.28
N TYR A 213 34.02 4.34 -25.76
CA TYR A 213 34.28 3.30 -24.76
C TYR A 213 33.79 1.94 -25.30
N LYS A 214 34.60 1.33 -26.15
CA LYS A 214 34.29 0.06 -26.84
C LYS A 214 35.07 -1.11 -26.24
N ALA A 215 34.54 -2.32 -26.41
CA ALA A 215 35.33 -3.52 -26.21
C ALA A 215 36.59 -3.50 -27.15
N PRO A 216 37.74 -4.11 -26.75
CA PRO A 216 37.95 -4.89 -25.53
C PRO A 216 38.44 -4.10 -24.32
N TYR A 217 38.68 -2.78 -24.43
CA TYR A 217 39.45 -2.04 -23.44
C TYR A 217 38.62 -1.35 -22.33
N HIS A 218 37.30 -1.15 -22.53
CA HIS A 218 36.53 -0.28 -21.66
C HIS A 218 35.20 -0.85 -21.14
N ILE A 219 34.38 -1.45 -22.01
CA ILE A 219 33.13 -2.13 -21.61
C ILE A 219 33.08 -3.46 -22.37
N ALA A 220 32.84 -4.55 -21.65
CA ALA A 220 32.87 -5.90 -22.22
C ALA A 220 31.56 -6.29 -22.91
N GLY A 221 30.87 -5.36 -23.57
CA GLY A 221 29.65 -5.60 -24.31
C GLY A 221 29.16 -4.31 -24.97
N ASP A 222 28.52 -4.44 -26.13
CA ASP A 222 28.04 -3.30 -26.90
C ASP A 222 26.57 -2.96 -26.60
N ASP A 223 25.89 -3.74 -25.75
CA ASP A 223 24.47 -3.71 -25.47
C ASP A 223 24.15 -2.99 -24.14
N VAL A 224 24.58 -1.74 -24.04
CA VAL A 224 24.31 -0.90 -22.87
C VAL A 224 22.80 -0.62 -22.74
N SER A 225 22.24 -0.97 -21.60
CA SER A 225 20.81 -0.87 -21.29
C SER A 225 20.44 0.26 -20.35
N ALA A 226 21.34 0.63 -19.43
CA ALA A 226 21.09 1.65 -18.43
C ALA A 226 22.38 2.38 -18.02
N ILE A 227 22.25 3.66 -17.66
CA ILE A 227 23.34 4.51 -17.15
C ILE A 227 22.79 5.33 -15.99
N CYS A 228 23.55 5.44 -14.91
CA CYS A 228 23.25 6.35 -13.80
C CYS A 228 24.53 6.89 -13.19
N GLU A 229 24.38 7.95 -12.39
CA GLU A 229 25.44 8.61 -11.63
C GLU A 229 25.02 8.69 -10.17
N ASP A 230 25.91 8.34 -9.25
CA ASP A 230 25.65 8.50 -7.83
C ASP A 230 25.96 9.95 -7.34
N ALA A 231 25.67 10.21 -6.06
CA ALA A 231 25.91 11.52 -5.44
C ALA A 231 27.38 11.95 -5.40
N HIS A 232 28.32 11.02 -5.62
CA HIS A 232 29.76 11.27 -5.66
C HIS A 232 30.28 11.47 -7.08
N GLY A 233 29.42 11.45 -8.09
CA GLY A 233 29.79 11.59 -9.51
C GLY A 233 30.35 10.29 -10.11
N GLN A 234 30.11 9.14 -9.46
CA GLN A 234 30.49 7.83 -9.97
C GLN A 234 29.48 7.38 -11.02
N ILE A 235 29.95 7.15 -12.24
CA ILE A 235 29.12 6.63 -13.33
C ILE A 235 29.08 5.10 -13.28
N PHE A 236 27.85 4.58 -13.36
CA PHE A 236 27.56 3.16 -13.50
C PHE A 236 26.87 2.88 -14.83
N VAL A 237 27.24 1.78 -15.45
CA VAL A 237 26.72 1.32 -16.75
C VAL A 237 26.27 -0.13 -16.64
N GLY A 238 25.01 -0.37 -16.91
CA GLY A 238 24.43 -1.71 -17.00
C GLY A 238 24.40 -2.21 -18.45
N THR A 239 24.68 -3.48 -18.64
CA THR A 239 24.62 -4.14 -19.95
C THR A 239 23.69 -5.35 -19.92
N LEU A 240 23.15 -5.71 -21.10
CA LEU A 240 22.24 -6.85 -21.21
C LEU A 240 22.92 -8.22 -21.07
N THR A 241 24.25 -8.29 -21.25
CA THR A 241 24.94 -9.58 -21.31
C THR A 241 26.18 -9.69 -20.42
N LYS A 242 26.79 -8.55 -20.05
CA LYS A 242 28.11 -8.52 -19.38
C LYS A 242 28.09 -7.93 -17.97
N GLY A 243 26.92 -7.54 -17.44
CA GLY A 243 26.76 -7.07 -16.09
C GLY A 243 26.96 -5.57 -15.88
N LEU A 244 27.38 -5.20 -14.67
CA LEU A 244 27.57 -3.82 -14.22
C LEU A 244 29.03 -3.42 -14.37
N PHE A 245 29.22 -2.21 -14.87
CA PHE A 245 30.51 -1.54 -14.92
C PHE A 245 30.45 -0.21 -14.20
N ARG A 246 31.54 0.20 -13.54
CA ARG A 246 31.72 1.53 -13.00
C ARG A 246 32.90 2.23 -13.67
N LEU A 247 32.81 3.56 -13.83
CA LEU A 247 33.91 4.36 -14.34
C LEU A 247 35.06 4.37 -13.31
N SER A 248 36.25 3.96 -13.73
CA SER A 248 37.40 3.85 -12.83
C SER A 248 37.88 5.22 -12.34
N SER A 249 38.06 5.36 -11.02
CA SER A 249 38.72 6.50 -10.42
C SER A 249 40.28 6.42 -10.51
N ARG A 250 40.81 5.23 -10.75
CA ARG A 250 42.28 4.96 -10.76
C ARG A 250 42.87 5.10 -12.16
N GLN A 251 42.10 4.77 -13.18
CA GLN A 251 42.53 4.89 -14.59
C GLN A 251 41.54 5.78 -15.32
N GLU A 252 41.88 7.04 -15.48
CA GLU A 252 41.02 8.03 -16.11
C GLU A 252 40.49 7.54 -17.47
N GLY A 253 39.21 7.32 -17.52
CA GLY A 253 38.51 6.93 -18.74
C GLY A 253 38.37 5.43 -19.02
N ASN A 254 38.60 4.56 -18.06
CA ASN A 254 38.31 3.12 -18.17
C ASN A 254 37.10 2.73 -17.32
N PHE A 255 36.42 1.67 -17.72
CA PHE A 255 35.36 1.05 -16.91
C PHE A 255 35.87 -0.24 -16.28
N GLU A 256 35.55 -0.45 -15.01
CA GLU A 256 35.86 -1.66 -14.24
C GLU A 256 34.58 -2.45 -13.99
N PRO A 257 34.59 -3.78 -14.16
CA PRO A 257 33.43 -4.61 -13.90
C PRO A 257 33.17 -4.73 -12.40
N VAL A 258 31.90 -4.71 -12.00
CA VAL A 258 31.44 -5.02 -10.65
C VAL A 258 30.84 -6.41 -10.62
N LEU A 259 31.33 -7.28 -9.72
CA LEU A 259 31.01 -8.70 -9.73
C LEU A 259 29.77 -9.02 -8.88
N TYR A 260 28.98 -9.96 -9.38
CA TYR A 260 27.92 -10.63 -8.64
C TYR A 260 28.30 -12.11 -8.45
N GLN A 261 28.43 -12.56 -7.18
CA GLN A 261 28.83 -13.94 -6.86
C GLN A 261 30.10 -14.41 -7.62
N ASN A 262 31.11 -13.54 -7.70
CA ASN A 262 32.37 -13.77 -8.44
C ASN A 262 32.21 -13.96 -9.96
N ARG A 263 31.10 -13.54 -10.56
CA ARG A 263 30.86 -13.58 -12.01
C ARG A 263 30.46 -12.21 -12.55
N MET A 264 30.72 -11.97 -13.81
CA MET A 264 30.34 -10.74 -14.53
C MET A 264 28.95 -10.83 -15.18
N ASN A 265 28.50 -12.00 -15.56
CA ASN A 265 27.33 -12.21 -16.42
C ASN A 265 26.02 -12.00 -15.67
N LEU A 266 25.61 -10.76 -15.50
CA LEU A 266 24.32 -10.35 -14.97
C LEU A 266 23.60 -9.52 -16.04
N ASN A 267 22.42 -9.98 -16.48
CA ASN A 267 21.66 -9.28 -17.50
C ASN A 267 20.91 -8.10 -16.90
N ILE A 268 21.45 -6.89 -17.04
CA ILE A 268 20.91 -5.68 -16.43
C ILE A 268 19.97 -4.97 -17.40
N ARG A 269 18.78 -4.60 -16.93
CA ARG A 269 17.77 -3.85 -17.69
C ARG A 269 17.63 -2.41 -17.25
N THR A 270 17.72 -2.16 -15.94
CA THR A 270 17.50 -0.82 -15.37
C THR A 270 18.37 -0.59 -14.15
N LEU A 271 18.76 0.65 -13.93
CA LEU A 271 19.53 1.13 -12.79
C LEU A 271 18.87 2.37 -12.21
N ILE A 272 18.76 2.45 -10.90
CA ILE A 272 18.39 3.67 -10.19
C ILE A 272 19.29 3.88 -8.97
N ILE A 273 19.49 5.15 -8.61
CA ILE A 273 20.00 5.52 -7.29
C ILE A 273 18.79 5.95 -6.47
N ASP A 274 18.53 5.27 -5.35
CA ASP A 274 17.44 5.64 -4.46
C ASP A 274 17.79 6.91 -3.65
N THR A 275 16.84 7.49 -2.96
CA THR A 275 17.02 8.72 -2.16
C THR A 275 18.03 8.56 -1.01
N ARG A 276 18.36 7.31 -0.62
CA ARG A 276 19.41 6.99 0.37
C ARG A 276 20.79 6.84 -0.26
N GLY A 277 20.89 7.02 -1.59
CA GLY A 277 22.14 6.88 -2.34
C GLY A 277 22.51 5.44 -2.70
N LYS A 278 21.58 4.49 -2.57
CA LYS A 278 21.80 3.08 -2.87
C LYS A 278 21.56 2.80 -4.35
N LEU A 279 22.48 2.12 -5.02
CA LEU A 279 22.28 1.67 -6.40
C LEU A 279 21.47 0.38 -6.40
N ILE A 280 20.28 0.45 -6.97
CA ILE A 280 19.35 -0.66 -7.15
C ILE A 280 19.35 -1.08 -8.62
N ILE A 281 19.41 -2.37 -8.86
CA ILE A 281 19.66 -2.98 -10.17
C ILE A 281 18.49 -3.91 -10.52
N GLY A 282 17.79 -3.62 -11.61
CA GLY A 282 16.78 -4.51 -12.19
C GLY A 282 17.41 -5.42 -13.26
N THR A 283 17.18 -6.73 -13.15
CA THR A 283 17.78 -7.74 -14.03
C THR A 283 16.76 -8.43 -14.92
N ASP A 284 17.24 -9.06 -16.00
CA ASP A 284 16.42 -9.91 -16.88
C ASP A 284 16.53 -11.39 -16.46
N GLY A 285 15.81 -11.74 -15.36
CA GLY A 285 15.69 -13.13 -14.91
C GLY A 285 16.35 -13.47 -13.59
N GLU A 286 17.04 -12.53 -12.94
CA GLU A 286 17.62 -12.72 -11.59
C GLU A 286 17.10 -11.70 -10.57
N GLY A 287 15.94 -11.07 -10.85
CA GLY A 287 15.25 -10.20 -9.92
C GLY A 287 15.93 -8.85 -9.69
N VAL A 288 15.84 -8.35 -8.46
CA VAL A 288 16.43 -7.08 -8.03
C VAL A 288 17.73 -7.35 -7.27
N LYS A 289 18.75 -6.57 -7.57
CA LYS A 289 20.07 -6.61 -6.93
C LYS A 289 20.42 -5.23 -6.37
N GLU A 290 21.44 -5.19 -5.53
CA GLU A 290 21.97 -3.97 -4.93
C GLU A 290 23.49 -3.96 -5.01
N TYR A 291 24.05 -2.76 -5.22
CA TYR A 291 25.50 -2.55 -5.15
C TYR A 291 25.92 -2.21 -3.74
N GLN A 292 26.95 -2.88 -3.23
CA GLN A 292 27.58 -2.60 -1.94
C GLN A 292 28.93 -1.89 -2.15
N PRO A 293 29.01 -0.56 -1.91
CA PRO A 293 30.24 0.22 -2.18
C PRO A 293 31.45 -0.22 -1.35
N GLN A 294 31.24 -0.68 -0.11
CA GLN A 294 32.33 -1.05 0.82
C GLN A 294 33.10 -2.27 0.35
N GLN A 295 32.43 -3.18 -0.35
CA GLN A 295 33.02 -4.44 -0.83
C GLN A 295 33.22 -4.43 -2.34
N ASP A 296 32.69 -3.42 -3.05
CA ASP A 296 32.70 -3.29 -4.51
C ASP A 296 32.08 -4.50 -5.22
N ILE A 297 30.95 -4.97 -4.71
CA ILE A 297 30.23 -6.15 -5.23
C ILE A 297 28.73 -5.89 -5.38
N ILE A 298 28.08 -6.72 -6.18
CA ILE A 298 26.63 -6.81 -6.27
C ILE A 298 26.14 -7.93 -5.35
N VAL A 299 25.06 -7.68 -4.63
CA VAL A 299 24.38 -8.65 -3.76
C VAL A 299 22.90 -8.76 -4.11
N ASP A 300 22.25 -9.80 -3.61
CA ASP A 300 20.79 -9.90 -3.68
C ASP A 300 20.13 -8.78 -2.88
N SER A 301 19.08 -8.20 -3.43
CA SER A 301 18.32 -7.17 -2.73
C SER A 301 17.46 -7.79 -1.64
N GLU A 302 17.38 -7.12 -0.49
CA GLU A 302 16.48 -7.47 0.60
C GLU A 302 15.03 -7.00 0.34
N ILE A 303 14.75 -6.41 -0.82
CA ILE A 303 13.40 -5.99 -1.21
C ILE A 303 12.49 -7.21 -1.25
N ASN A 304 11.45 -7.15 -0.43
CA ASN A 304 10.44 -8.19 -0.33
C ASN A 304 9.06 -7.62 -0.65
N ALA A 305 8.36 -8.21 -1.61
CA ALA A 305 7.00 -7.82 -1.98
C ALA A 305 5.97 -8.88 -1.58
N GLY A 306 6.18 -9.50 -0.47
CA GLY A 306 5.21 -10.45 0.04
C GLY A 306 5.23 -11.78 -0.74
N PRO A 307 4.08 -12.22 -1.33
CA PRO A 307 3.99 -13.52 -1.99
C PRO A 307 4.79 -13.63 -3.30
N PHE A 308 5.38 -12.52 -3.76
CA PHE A 308 6.05 -12.48 -5.04
C PHE A 308 7.55 -12.80 -4.91
N ASP A 309 7.97 -13.92 -5.49
CA ASP A 309 9.39 -14.28 -5.59
C ASP A 309 10.08 -13.49 -6.71
N PHE A 310 10.94 -12.56 -6.32
CA PHE A 310 11.73 -11.75 -7.25
C PHE A 310 12.95 -12.48 -7.81
N SER A 311 13.41 -13.56 -7.20
CA SER A 311 14.71 -14.19 -7.50
C SER A 311 14.90 -14.57 -8.96
N LYS A 312 13.79 -14.84 -9.67
CA LYS A 312 13.77 -15.21 -11.10
C LYS A 312 12.95 -14.24 -11.95
N SER A 313 12.69 -13.04 -11.45
CA SER A 313 11.87 -12.08 -12.17
C SER A 313 12.68 -11.26 -13.15
N LYS A 314 12.03 -10.88 -14.26
CA LYS A 314 12.57 -9.95 -15.26
C LYS A 314 12.09 -8.55 -14.94
N VAL A 315 12.94 -7.75 -14.32
CA VAL A 315 12.63 -6.38 -13.89
C VAL A 315 13.07 -5.40 -14.98
N HIS A 316 12.12 -4.94 -15.79
CA HIS A 316 12.41 -4.10 -16.95
C HIS A 316 12.36 -2.61 -16.65
N SER A 317 11.62 -2.21 -15.63
CA SER A 317 11.53 -0.82 -15.19
C SER A 317 11.51 -0.74 -13.67
N LEU A 318 12.16 0.28 -13.12
CA LEU A 318 12.27 0.51 -11.70
C LEU A 318 12.33 2.02 -11.44
N ILE A 319 11.51 2.51 -10.53
CA ILE A 319 11.61 3.89 -10.00
C ILE A 319 11.35 3.90 -8.50
N GLU A 320 11.87 4.89 -7.81
CA GLU A 320 11.44 5.32 -6.48
C GLU A 320 10.54 6.54 -6.64
N ASP A 321 9.36 6.54 -6.01
CA ASP A 321 8.47 7.68 -6.00
C ASP A 321 8.78 8.66 -4.86
N LYS A 322 8.06 9.78 -4.79
CA LYS A 322 8.25 10.83 -3.77
C LYS A 322 7.99 10.36 -2.34
N ASP A 323 7.21 9.28 -2.18
CA ASP A 323 6.89 8.67 -0.90
C ASP A 323 7.83 7.51 -0.56
N HIS A 324 8.96 7.41 -1.30
CA HIS A 324 9.98 6.37 -1.18
C HIS A 324 9.49 4.95 -1.50
N ASN A 325 8.36 4.83 -2.18
CA ASN A 325 7.92 3.53 -2.66
C ASN A 325 8.69 3.14 -3.91
N LEU A 326 9.02 1.85 -4.03
CA LEU A 326 9.61 1.31 -5.25
C LEU A 326 8.52 0.73 -6.14
N TRP A 327 8.51 1.16 -7.40
CA TRP A 327 7.63 0.66 -8.43
C TRP A 327 8.44 -0.19 -9.42
N LEU A 328 8.04 -1.44 -9.58
CA LEU A 328 8.75 -2.41 -10.42
C LEU A 328 7.86 -2.91 -11.54
N GLY A 329 8.28 -2.65 -12.77
CA GLY A 329 7.68 -3.25 -13.97
C GLY A 329 8.28 -4.63 -14.21
N ILE A 330 7.48 -5.68 -14.01
CA ILE A 330 7.90 -7.07 -14.19
C ILE A 330 7.39 -7.59 -15.53
N PHE A 331 8.32 -8.01 -16.40
CA PHE A 331 8.01 -8.50 -17.73
C PHE A 331 7.00 -9.66 -17.70
N GLN A 332 5.93 -9.55 -18.48
CA GLN A 332 4.80 -10.48 -18.58
C GLN A 332 4.01 -10.74 -17.28
N LYS A 333 4.29 -10.00 -16.20
CA LYS A 333 3.57 -10.19 -14.94
C LYS A 333 2.80 -8.94 -14.52
N GLY A 334 3.28 -7.75 -14.84
CA GLY A 334 2.62 -6.50 -14.49
C GLY A 334 3.46 -5.61 -13.57
N LEU A 335 2.80 -4.83 -12.72
CA LEU A 335 3.43 -3.80 -11.89
C LEU A 335 3.39 -4.21 -10.41
N ILE A 336 4.49 -3.99 -9.72
CA ILE A 336 4.59 -4.20 -8.27
C ILE A 336 4.95 -2.88 -7.61
N LEU A 337 4.21 -2.55 -6.57
CA LEU A 337 4.49 -1.48 -5.62
C LEU A 337 5.08 -2.09 -4.35
N VAL A 338 6.30 -1.71 -4.00
CA VAL A 338 6.92 -2.01 -2.70
C VAL A 338 6.94 -0.74 -1.88
N PRO A 339 6.20 -0.65 -0.76
CA PRO A 339 6.16 0.54 0.06
C PRO A 339 7.54 0.90 0.63
N GLY A 340 7.94 2.17 0.56
CA GLY A 340 9.22 2.66 1.08
C GLY A 340 9.27 2.77 2.60
N ILE A 341 8.11 2.99 3.20
CA ILE A 341 7.93 2.99 4.66
C ILE A 341 7.38 1.63 5.05
N SER A 342 7.95 0.98 6.06
CA SER A 342 7.37 -0.23 6.62
C SER A 342 5.91 0.05 6.98
N ASN A 343 4.99 -0.71 6.39
CA ASN A 343 3.57 -0.56 6.69
C ASN A 343 3.39 -0.66 8.21
N LYS A 344 2.78 0.37 8.81
CA LYS A 344 2.46 0.35 10.25
C LYS A 344 1.35 -0.66 10.59
N PHE A 345 0.77 -1.27 9.56
CA PHE A 345 -0.29 -2.26 9.67
C PHE A 345 0.24 -3.63 9.27
N ASP A 346 0.09 -4.60 10.16
CA ASP A 346 0.34 -6.01 9.87
C ASP A 346 -0.98 -6.67 9.43
N TYR A 347 -0.94 -7.47 8.39
CA TYR A 347 -2.10 -8.22 7.93
C TYR A 347 -2.12 -9.62 8.55
N TYR A 348 -3.16 -9.92 9.32
CA TYR A 348 -3.45 -11.23 9.87
C TYR A 348 -4.70 -11.78 9.19
N GLY A 349 -4.58 -12.80 8.35
CA GLY A 349 -5.75 -13.29 7.64
C GLY A 349 -5.48 -14.52 6.77
N TYR A 350 -6.52 -14.90 6.04
CA TYR A 350 -6.53 -15.99 5.10
C TYR A 350 -5.63 -15.70 3.90
N LYS A 351 -4.79 -16.68 3.52
CA LYS A 351 -3.77 -16.58 2.44
C LYS A 351 -2.68 -15.54 2.70
N SER A 352 -2.38 -15.23 3.94
CA SER A 352 -1.14 -14.53 4.28
C SER A 352 0.05 -15.45 4.07
N ILE A 353 1.11 -14.96 3.41
CA ILE A 353 2.34 -15.73 3.19
C ILE A 353 3.13 -16.00 4.46
N HIS A 354 2.98 -15.18 5.46
CA HIS A 354 3.75 -15.32 6.69
C HIS A 354 3.04 -16.15 7.74
N ASN A 355 1.72 -16.07 7.83
CA ASN A 355 0.92 -16.90 8.76
C ASN A 355 -0.53 -16.92 8.30
N ASN A 356 -1.08 -18.06 7.95
CA ASN A 356 -2.52 -18.27 7.86
C ASN A 356 -3.09 -18.29 9.29
N THR A 357 -3.15 -17.11 9.90
CA THR A 357 -3.46 -16.97 11.32
C THR A 357 -4.96 -17.06 11.58
N ILE A 358 -5.77 -16.66 10.60
CA ILE A 358 -7.23 -16.63 10.68
C ILE A 358 -7.79 -17.25 9.40
N GLY A 359 -8.91 -17.98 9.51
CA GLY A 359 -9.60 -18.58 8.38
C GLY A 359 -10.24 -17.55 7.43
N SER A 360 -10.96 -18.04 6.43
CA SER A 360 -11.58 -17.19 5.39
C SER A 360 -12.87 -16.50 5.83
N SER A 361 -13.36 -16.75 7.04
CA SER A 361 -14.58 -16.18 7.59
C SER A 361 -14.41 -14.70 7.96
N CYS A 362 -15.50 -13.94 7.88
CA CYS A 362 -15.48 -12.53 8.27
C CYS A 362 -15.13 -12.38 9.75
N VAL A 363 -14.27 -11.42 10.07
CA VAL A 363 -14.00 -10.99 11.43
C VAL A 363 -15.14 -10.08 11.88
N MET A 364 -15.83 -10.46 12.96
CA MET A 364 -16.97 -9.74 13.50
C MET A 364 -16.64 -8.97 14.77
N ALA A 365 -15.72 -9.50 15.59
CA ALA A 365 -15.31 -8.90 16.85
C ALA A 365 -13.81 -9.07 17.11
N ILE A 366 -13.21 -8.05 17.74
CA ILE A 366 -11.83 -8.09 18.22
C ILE A 366 -11.81 -7.55 19.64
N HIS A 367 -11.12 -8.23 20.53
CA HIS A 367 -10.86 -7.80 21.89
C HIS A 367 -9.44 -8.12 22.31
N THR A 368 -8.76 -7.20 23.00
CA THR A 368 -7.43 -7.44 23.56
C THR A 368 -7.57 -7.54 25.07
N ASP A 369 -7.18 -8.67 25.64
CA ASP A 369 -7.24 -8.88 27.08
C ASP A 369 -6.05 -8.25 27.83
N GLU A 370 -6.12 -8.25 29.18
CA GLU A 370 -5.04 -7.69 30.01
C GLU A 370 -3.68 -8.39 29.83
N GLN A 371 -3.65 -9.61 29.32
CA GLN A 371 -2.43 -10.37 29.03
C GLN A 371 -1.91 -10.11 27.60
N ALA A 372 -2.45 -9.10 26.89
CA ALA A 372 -2.15 -8.78 25.51
C ALA A 372 -2.48 -9.91 24.50
N THR A 373 -3.37 -10.83 24.85
CA THR A 373 -3.94 -11.79 23.91
C THR A 373 -5.03 -11.10 23.10
N ILE A 374 -4.94 -11.20 21.79
CA ILE A 374 -5.96 -10.68 20.88
C ILE A 374 -6.95 -11.80 20.56
N TRP A 375 -8.18 -11.62 21.00
CA TRP A 375 -9.31 -12.50 20.75
C TRP A 375 -10.07 -12.02 19.52
N ILE A 376 -10.36 -12.93 18.58
CA ILE A 376 -11.00 -12.60 17.30
C ILE A 376 -12.21 -13.52 17.12
N GLY A 377 -13.38 -12.92 17.19
CA GLY A 377 -14.67 -13.57 16.90
C GLY A 377 -14.98 -13.51 15.41
N THR A 378 -15.44 -14.63 14.87
CA THR A 378 -15.70 -14.76 13.43
C THR A 378 -17.16 -15.12 13.13
N ASP A 379 -17.53 -14.93 11.86
CA ASP A 379 -18.78 -15.41 11.32
C ASP A 379 -18.62 -16.89 10.89
N ASN A 380 -19.11 -17.79 11.74
CA ASN A 380 -19.17 -19.24 11.49
C ASN A 380 -17.84 -20.03 11.51
N ASP A 381 -16.74 -19.44 12.03
CA ASP A 381 -15.46 -20.15 12.21
C ASP A 381 -14.95 -20.07 13.67
N GLY A 382 -15.84 -19.68 14.59
CA GLY A 382 -15.57 -19.65 16.02
C GLY A 382 -14.65 -18.51 16.48
N LEU A 383 -13.76 -18.83 17.44
CA LEU A 383 -12.91 -17.86 18.15
C LEU A 383 -11.43 -18.17 17.99
N TYR A 384 -10.66 -17.18 17.60
CA TYR A 384 -9.20 -17.25 17.56
C TYR A 384 -8.59 -16.48 18.72
N ALA A 385 -7.48 -16.99 19.24
CA ALA A 385 -6.58 -16.28 20.14
C ALA A 385 -5.21 -16.16 19.48
N ILE A 386 -4.71 -14.94 19.35
CA ILE A 386 -3.38 -14.64 18.79
C ILE A 386 -2.59 -13.78 19.78
N ASN A 387 -1.26 -13.82 19.70
CA ASN A 387 -0.43 -12.90 20.49
C ASN A 387 -0.23 -11.56 19.75
N ASP A 388 0.45 -10.62 20.38
CA ASP A 388 0.80 -9.29 19.84
C ASP A 388 1.69 -9.37 18.57
N GLN A 389 2.36 -10.51 18.34
CA GLN A 389 3.15 -10.78 17.13
C GLN A 389 2.34 -11.48 16.03
N GLY A 390 1.04 -11.66 16.24
CA GLY A 390 0.14 -12.32 15.30
C GLY A 390 0.31 -13.84 15.19
N LYS A 391 1.02 -14.46 16.11
CA LYS A 391 1.10 -15.91 16.15
C LYS A 391 -0.19 -16.47 16.74
N GLN A 392 -0.83 -17.38 16.02
CA GLN A 392 -1.99 -18.10 16.52
C GLN A 392 -1.59 -18.95 17.75
N LEU A 393 -2.24 -18.66 18.87
CA LEU A 393 -2.09 -19.40 20.10
C LEU A 393 -3.08 -20.56 20.15
N ARG A 394 -4.37 -20.29 19.83
CA ARG A 394 -5.46 -21.26 19.82
C ARG A 394 -6.53 -20.88 18.81
N HIS A 395 -7.25 -21.89 18.33
CA HIS A 395 -8.47 -21.77 17.54
C HIS A 395 -9.55 -22.65 18.16
N TYR A 396 -10.63 -22.05 18.60
CA TYR A 396 -11.77 -22.71 19.20
C TYR A 396 -12.91 -22.74 18.18
N THR A 397 -13.35 -23.93 17.81
CA THR A 397 -14.42 -24.13 16.84
C THR A 397 -15.74 -24.50 17.48
N HIS A 398 -16.84 -24.10 16.88
CA HIS A 398 -18.16 -24.53 17.29
C HIS A 398 -18.34 -26.03 17.05
N GLN A 399 -18.94 -26.72 18.03
CA GLN A 399 -19.27 -28.14 17.93
C GLN A 399 -20.75 -28.31 18.19
N ALA A 400 -21.51 -28.66 17.16
CA ALA A 400 -22.93 -28.87 17.27
C ALA A 400 -23.26 -29.92 18.33
N GLY A 401 -24.16 -29.60 19.26
CA GLY A 401 -24.54 -30.49 20.37
C GLY A 401 -23.58 -30.44 21.59
N ASN A 402 -22.47 -29.72 21.54
CA ASN A 402 -21.59 -29.52 22.70
C ASN A 402 -21.85 -28.14 23.33
N PRO A 403 -22.56 -28.05 24.47
CA PRO A 403 -22.85 -26.76 25.11
C PRO A 403 -21.63 -26.06 25.71
N GLN A 404 -20.49 -26.75 25.78
CA GLN A 404 -19.22 -26.20 26.27
C GLN A 404 -18.32 -25.66 25.15
N SER A 405 -18.71 -25.81 23.88
CA SER A 405 -17.99 -25.22 22.75
C SER A 405 -18.33 -23.74 22.60
N VAL A 406 -17.43 -23.00 21.92
CA VAL A 406 -17.71 -21.62 21.53
C VAL A 406 -18.89 -21.51 20.57
N PRO A 407 -19.64 -20.39 20.56
CA PRO A 407 -20.63 -20.11 19.53
C PRO A 407 -20.04 -20.12 18.12
N GLY A 408 -20.84 -20.46 17.11
CA GLY A 408 -20.41 -20.48 15.70
C GLY A 408 -20.14 -19.07 15.15
N THR A 409 -21.14 -18.19 15.29
CA THR A 409 -21.07 -16.78 14.86
C THR A 409 -20.98 -15.89 16.07
N ILE A 410 -19.82 -15.26 16.29
CA ILE A 410 -19.53 -14.39 17.43
C ILE A 410 -19.56 -12.94 16.98
N LEU A 411 -20.58 -12.17 17.40
CA LEU A 411 -20.78 -10.77 17.01
C LEU A 411 -20.02 -9.79 17.89
N CYS A 412 -19.83 -10.11 19.16
CA CYS A 412 -19.12 -9.24 20.11
C CYS A 412 -18.36 -10.03 21.18
N LEU A 413 -17.31 -9.42 21.69
CA LEU A 413 -16.43 -9.93 22.74
C LEU A 413 -16.27 -8.85 23.80
N TYR A 414 -16.30 -9.25 25.07
CA TYR A 414 -16.07 -8.36 26.21
C TYR A 414 -15.41 -9.12 27.37
N GLU A 415 -14.35 -8.58 27.93
CA GLU A 415 -13.75 -9.09 29.17
C GLU A 415 -14.24 -8.27 30.35
N ASP A 416 -14.86 -8.94 31.32
CA ASP A 416 -15.33 -8.27 32.52
C ASP A 416 -14.20 -8.04 33.55
N SER A 417 -14.48 -7.29 34.58
CA SER A 417 -13.52 -6.96 35.63
C SER A 417 -13.06 -8.18 36.47
N ASN A 418 -13.66 -9.35 36.28
CA ASN A 418 -13.21 -10.63 36.85
C ASN A 418 -12.36 -11.43 35.87
N GLN A 419 -11.99 -10.83 34.72
CA GLN A 419 -11.21 -11.44 33.63
C GLN A 419 -11.95 -12.61 32.94
N GLU A 420 -13.27 -12.67 33.04
CA GLU A 420 -14.11 -13.62 32.30
C GLU A 420 -14.43 -13.05 30.92
N LEU A 421 -14.27 -13.88 29.88
CA LEU A 421 -14.54 -13.46 28.51
C LEU A 421 -16.00 -13.80 28.13
N TRP A 422 -16.77 -12.76 27.83
CA TRP A 422 -18.14 -12.85 27.38
C TRP A 422 -18.20 -12.84 25.84
N LEU A 423 -19.00 -13.77 25.30
CA LEU A 423 -19.20 -13.94 23.85
C LEU A 423 -20.68 -13.73 23.52
N GLY A 424 -20.96 -12.71 22.73
CA GLY A 424 -22.30 -12.48 22.18
C GLY A 424 -22.43 -13.12 20.80
N SER A 425 -23.49 -13.91 20.59
CA SER A 425 -23.70 -14.65 19.37
C SER A 425 -24.97 -14.23 18.63
N TYR A 426 -24.96 -14.41 17.31
CA TYR A 426 -26.14 -14.20 16.48
C TYR A 426 -27.18 -15.32 16.65
N PHE A 427 -26.74 -16.57 16.86
CA PHE A 427 -27.64 -17.73 16.94
C PHE A 427 -27.69 -18.38 18.32
N ASP A 428 -26.61 -18.26 19.10
CA ASP A 428 -26.42 -19.04 20.33
C ASP A 428 -26.65 -18.23 21.61
N GLY A 429 -26.98 -16.93 21.49
CA GLY A 429 -27.26 -16.06 22.62
C GLY A 429 -25.99 -15.54 23.29
N LEU A 430 -25.93 -15.63 24.62
CA LEU A 430 -24.81 -15.17 25.46
C LEU A 430 -24.06 -16.35 26.04
N ALA A 431 -22.74 -16.35 25.92
CA ALA A 431 -21.86 -17.34 26.53
C ALA A 431 -20.75 -16.67 27.34
N ARG A 432 -20.28 -17.35 28.39
CA ARG A 432 -19.13 -16.95 29.20
C ARG A 432 -18.03 -18.01 29.03
N MET A 433 -16.82 -17.59 28.72
CA MET A 433 -15.69 -18.47 28.43
C MET A 433 -14.61 -18.37 29.50
N ASN A 434 -14.17 -19.50 29.98
CA ASN A 434 -12.92 -19.62 30.74
C ASN A 434 -11.72 -19.61 29.78
N LYS A 435 -10.92 -18.55 29.80
CA LYS A 435 -9.78 -18.34 28.91
C LYS A 435 -8.68 -19.41 29.05
N GLN A 436 -8.52 -20.02 30.22
CA GLN A 436 -7.47 -21.02 30.47
C GLN A 436 -7.82 -22.39 29.89
N THR A 437 -9.07 -22.83 30.10
CA THR A 437 -9.54 -24.14 29.64
C THR A 437 -10.12 -24.12 28.23
N GLY A 438 -10.61 -22.96 27.79
CA GLY A 438 -11.32 -22.79 26.51
C GLY A 438 -12.75 -23.29 26.55
N THR A 439 -13.27 -23.63 27.72
CA THR A 439 -14.65 -24.12 27.87
C THR A 439 -15.63 -22.96 28.02
N CYS A 440 -16.75 -23.04 27.33
CA CYS A 440 -17.84 -22.08 27.42
C CYS A 440 -18.95 -22.58 28.34
N GLN A 441 -19.63 -21.62 29.00
CA GLN A 441 -20.87 -21.84 29.71
C GLN A 441 -21.96 -21.00 29.04
N ASP A 442 -23.09 -21.62 28.68
CA ASP A 442 -24.26 -20.91 28.17
C ASP A 442 -24.84 -20.04 29.29
N ALA A 443 -24.86 -18.73 29.07
CA ALA A 443 -25.40 -17.72 29.97
C ALA A 443 -26.70 -17.09 29.43
N THR A 444 -27.26 -17.63 28.36
CA THR A 444 -28.46 -17.11 27.71
C THR A 444 -29.67 -17.07 28.65
N SER A 445 -29.71 -17.94 29.66
CA SER A 445 -30.74 -17.93 30.69
C SER A 445 -30.80 -16.65 31.53
N LEU A 446 -29.70 -15.86 31.57
CA LEU A 446 -29.68 -14.52 32.18
C LEU A 446 -30.47 -13.50 31.34
N LEU A 447 -30.70 -13.76 30.07
CA LEU A 447 -31.45 -12.87 29.16
C LEU A 447 -32.94 -13.25 29.14
N GLN A 448 -33.57 -13.42 30.31
CA GLN A 448 -34.98 -13.77 30.45
C GLN A 448 -35.87 -12.58 30.10
N GLY A 449 -36.25 -12.47 28.85
CA GLY A 449 -37.28 -11.62 28.28
C GLY A 449 -38.29 -12.49 27.49
N ASN A 450 -39.01 -11.91 26.57
CA ASN A 450 -40.03 -12.60 25.77
C ASN A 450 -39.39 -13.70 24.85
N LEU A 451 -39.07 -14.86 25.41
CA LEU A 451 -38.40 -16.02 24.77
C LEU A 451 -39.21 -16.74 23.68
N ASN A 452 -40.38 -16.23 23.31
CA ASN A 452 -41.22 -16.82 22.25
C ASN A 452 -40.57 -16.75 20.84
N ALA A 453 -39.43 -16.09 20.69
CA ALA A 453 -38.75 -15.86 19.41
C ALA A 453 -37.37 -16.57 19.29
N GLY A 454 -37.01 -17.48 20.17
CA GLY A 454 -35.70 -18.15 20.18
C GLY A 454 -34.65 -17.42 21.04
N LYS A 455 -33.38 -17.83 20.94
CA LYS A 455 -32.28 -17.18 21.68
C LYS A 455 -32.05 -15.74 21.22
N PRO A 456 -31.87 -14.77 22.15
CA PRO A 456 -31.57 -13.38 21.79
C PRO A 456 -30.27 -13.28 20.95
N LYS A 457 -30.28 -12.42 19.93
CA LYS A 457 -29.11 -12.12 19.10
C LYS A 457 -28.28 -11.05 19.78
N VAL A 458 -27.22 -11.43 20.48
CA VAL A 458 -26.40 -10.48 21.27
C VAL A 458 -25.46 -9.71 20.35
N SER A 459 -25.62 -8.40 20.31
CA SER A 459 -24.88 -7.49 19.42
C SER A 459 -23.73 -6.76 20.07
N CYS A 460 -23.86 -6.41 21.35
CA CYS A 460 -22.84 -5.68 22.10
C CYS A 460 -22.93 -5.96 23.60
N ILE A 461 -21.80 -5.85 24.30
CA ILE A 461 -21.67 -6.12 25.73
C ILE A 461 -20.71 -5.09 26.33
N ILE A 462 -21.04 -4.50 27.48
CA ILE A 462 -20.15 -3.70 28.32
C ILE A 462 -20.39 -4.00 29.80
N GLU A 463 -19.42 -3.77 30.67
CA GLU A 463 -19.58 -3.71 32.11
C GLU A 463 -19.49 -2.26 32.59
N ASP A 464 -20.44 -1.81 33.42
CA ASP A 464 -20.40 -0.48 34.01
C ASP A 464 -19.55 -0.43 35.31
N LYS A 465 -19.25 0.78 35.79
CA LYS A 465 -18.48 1.02 37.03
C LYS A 465 -19.08 0.37 38.27
N ASN A 466 -20.38 0.02 38.23
CA ASN A 466 -21.11 -0.63 39.33
C ASN A 466 -21.15 -2.15 39.17
N LYS A 467 -20.35 -2.73 38.26
CA LYS A 467 -20.30 -4.17 37.97
C LYS A 467 -21.61 -4.75 37.42
N ASN A 468 -22.38 -3.96 36.71
CA ASN A 468 -23.50 -4.46 35.96
C ASN A 468 -23.05 -4.74 34.52
N LEU A 469 -23.35 -5.92 34.02
CA LEU A 469 -23.17 -6.27 32.61
C LEU A 469 -24.38 -5.78 31.82
N TRP A 470 -24.11 -4.95 30.81
CA TRP A 470 -25.12 -4.45 29.89
C TRP A 470 -25.01 -5.24 28.59
N VAL A 471 -26.12 -5.81 28.16
CA VAL A 471 -26.18 -6.68 26.99
C VAL A 471 -27.22 -6.13 26.01
N GLY A 472 -26.76 -5.61 24.89
CA GLY A 472 -27.59 -5.16 23.77
C GLY A 472 -27.88 -6.27 22.80
N THR A 473 -29.09 -6.27 22.21
CA THR A 473 -29.51 -7.31 21.28
C THR A 473 -30.08 -6.75 19.98
N TYR A 474 -30.13 -7.57 18.95
CA TYR A 474 -30.87 -7.28 17.73
C TYR A 474 -32.30 -7.78 17.85
N GLY A 475 -33.20 -6.89 18.31
CA GLY A 475 -34.64 -7.12 18.33
C GLY A 475 -35.22 -7.68 19.64
N SER A 476 -34.38 -7.84 20.69
CA SER A 476 -34.84 -8.26 22.03
C SER A 476 -34.44 -7.25 23.12
N GLY A 477 -34.25 -5.98 22.76
CA GLY A 477 -33.99 -4.90 23.72
C GLY A 477 -32.64 -4.94 24.42
N LEU A 478 -32.59 -4.31 25.61
CA LEU A 478 -31.40 -4.12 26.44
C LEU A 478 -31.56 -4.83 27.78
N TYR A 479 -30.53 -5.54 28.21
CA TYR A 479 -30.48 -6.20 29.52
C TYR A 479 -29.40 -5.56 30.38
N LYS A 480 -29.73 -5.31 31.66
CA LYS A 480 -28.79 -4.94 32.73
C LYS A 480 -28.73 -6.11 33.69
N ILE A 481 -27.58 -6.71 33.85
CA ILE A 481 -27.36 -7.89 34.70
C ILE A 481 -26.41 -7.46 35.83
N ASN A 482 -26.88 -7.49 37.05
CA ASN A 482 -25.98 -7.32 38.21
C ASN A 482 -25.25 -8.63 38.46
N LEU A 483 -23.97 -8.70 38.13
CA LEU A 483 -23.19 -9.94 38.18
C LEU A 483 -23.11 -10.57 39.57
N PRO A 484 -22.92 -9.82 40.69
CA PRO A 484 -22.92 -10.39 42.04
C PRO A 484 -24.23 -11.02 42.49
N THR A 485 -25.36 -10.38 42.16
CA THR A 485 -26.70 -10.83 42.62
C THR A 485 -27.47 -11.62 41.58
N GLN A 486 -27.00 -11.65 40.34
CA GLN A 486 -27.68 -12.19 39.17
C GLN A 486 -29.08 -11.57 38.92
N HIS A 487 -29.34 -10.39 39.50
CA HIS A 487 -30.57 -9.66 39.23
C HIS A 487 -30.54 -9.04 37.83
N VAL A 488 -31.61 -9.22 37.06
CA VAL A 488 -31.72 -8.76 35.69
C VAL A 488 -32.83 -7.73 35.56
N THR A 489 -32.50 -6.57 35.01
CA THR A 489 -33.45 -5.56 34.55
C THR A 489 -33.50 -5.56 33.03
N TYR A 490 -34.70 -5.49 32.49
CA TYR A 490 -34.94 -5.55 31.05
C TYR A 490 -35.61 -4.27 30.56
N TYR A 491 -35.10 -3.72 29.45
CA TYR A 491 -35.61 -2.53 28.78
C TYR A 491 -36.01 -2.87 27.36
N GLU A 492 -37.23 -2.52 26.97
CA GLU A 492 -37.76 -2.72 25.61
C GLU A 492 -38.38 -1.42 25.07
N SER A 493 -38.47 -1.32 23.75
CA SER A 493 -39.22 -0.28 23.07
C SER A 493 -40.71 -0.63 23.05
N THR A 494 -41.59 0.38 22.90
CA THR A 494 -43.03 0.13 22.67
C THR A 494 -43.24 -0.33 21.21
N ARG A 495 -44.13 -1.31 21.01
CA ARG A 495 -44.44 -1.86 19.70
C ARG A 495 -45.41 -1.01 18.85
N ASN A 496 -45.92 0.12 19.33
CA ASN A 496 -46.89 0.96 18.61
C ASN A 496 -46.17 2.06 17.82
N GLU A 497 -46.37 2.10 16.50
CA GLU A 497 -45.77 3.07 15.56
C GLU A 497 -46.18 4.54 15.81
N ASN A 498 -47.22 4.81 16.61
CA ASN A 498 -47.75 6.14 16.90
C ASN A 498 -47.33 6.70 18.27
N ASP A 499 -46.37 6.09 18.94
CA ASP A 499 -45.98 6.52 20.28
C ASP A 499 -45.14 7.80 20.27
N ASP A 500 -45.54 8.70 21.15
CA ASP A 500 -44.77 9.89 21.50
C ASP A 500 -43.43 9.50 22.12
N TRP A 501 -42.36 9.73 21.39
CA TRP A 501 -41.01 9.41 21.80
C TRP A 501 -40.46 10.34 22.89
N SER A 502 -41.28 11.22 23.45
CA SER A 502 -40.99 11.97 24.69
C SER A 502 -40.99 11.09 25.93
N ILE A 503 -41.38 9.81 25.78
CA ILE A 503 -41.51 8.87 26.88
C ILE A 503 -40.13 8.31 27.25
N ASN A 504 -39.86 8.22 28.56
CA ASN A 504 -38.70 7.64 29.21
C ASN A 504 -38.49 6.16 28.91
N ARG A 505 -38.10 5.81 27.66
CA ARG A 505 -37.97 4.44 27.14
C ARG A 505 -36.90 4.32 26.07
N LEU A 506 -36.52 3.07 25.80
CA LEU A 506 -35.63 2.70 24.72
C LEU A 506 -36.24 3.05 23.35
N PRO A 507 -35.51 3.73 22.43
CA PRO A 507 -36.06 4.13 21.14
C PRO A 507 -36.28 2.97 20.14
N ASN A 508 -35.54 1.87 20.30
CA ASN A 508 -35.65 0.69 19.43
C ASN A 508 -34.99 -0.53 20.07
N ASP A 509 -35.53 -1.73 19.85
CA ASP A 509 -35.01 -2.99 20.39
C ASP A 509 -33.81 -3.55 19.61
N TRP A 510 -33.44 -2.93 18.49
CA TRP A 510 -32.24 -3.25 17.74
C TRP A 510 -31.10 -2.37 18.19
N ILE A 511 -30.27 -2.89 19.09
CA ILE A 511 -29.15 -2.19 19.68
C ILE A 511 -27.88 -2.54 18.93
N SER A 512 -27.16 -1.54 18.47
CA SER A 512 -25.92 -1.67 17.70
C SER A 512 -24.67 -1.46 18.52
N TYR A 513 -24.74 -0.55 19.53
CA TYR A 513 -23.56 -0.19 20.31
C TYR A 513 -23.94 0.29 21.72
N LEU A 514 -23.05 0.07 22.69
CA LEU A 514 -23.15 0.54 24.06
C LEU A 514 -21.86 1.24 24.47
N LEU A 515 -21.97 2.32 25.25
CA LEU A 515 -20.84 3.06 25.81
C LEU A 515 -21.22 3.58 27.19
N GLU A 516 -20.40 3.35 28.22
CA GLU A 516 -20.47 4.09 29.48
C GLU A 516 -19.56 5.31 29.42
N ASP A 517 -20.10 6.52 29.66
CA ASP A 517 -19.28 7.73 29.66
C ASP A 517 -18.62 7.96 31.05
N LYS A 518 -17.76 8.97 31.10
CA LYS A 518 -17.03 9.33 32.35
C LYS A 518 -17.97 9.70 33.52
N GLU A 519 -19.17 10.15 33.22
CA GLU A 519 -20.20 10.50 34.20
C GLU A 519 -21.01 9.28 34.66
N GLY A 520 -20.80 8.11 34.04
CA GLY A 520 -21.51 6.86 34.33
C GLY A 520 -22.87 6.74 33.65
N MET A 521 -23.13 7.54 32.61
CA MET A 521 -24.32 7.43 31.79
C MET A 521 -24.10 6.36 30.71
N ILE A 522 -25.15 5.59 30.43
CA ILE A 522 -25.08 4.54 29.37
C ILE A 522 -25.64 5.10 28.08
N TRP A 523 -24.78 5.24 27.10
CA TRP A 523 -25.11 5.64 25.74
C TRP A 523 -25.47 4.40 24.90
N ILE A 524 -26.60 4.45 24.21
CA ILE A 524 -27.20 3.31 23.53
C ILE A 524 -27.46 3.69 22.07
N GLY A 525 -26.61 3.18 21.18
CA GLY A 525 -26.81 3.28 19.74
C GLY A 525 -27.87 2.27 19.28
N THR A 526 -28.86 2.75 18.53
CA THR A 526 -29.92 1.90 18.00
C THR A 526 -30.13 2.10 16.50
N TYR A 527 -30.92 1.22 15.88
CA TYR A 527 -31.32 1.38 14.47
C TYR A 527 -32.36 2.49 14.25
N LYS A 528 -32.83 3.16 15.30
CA LYS A 528 -33.78 4.29 15.22
C LYS A 528 -33.34 5.51 16.07
N GLY A 529 -32.05 5.70 16.29
CA GLY A 529 -31.51 6.84 17.01
C GLY A 529 -30.58 6.49 18.15
N LEU A 530 -30.22 7.48 18.93
CA LEU A 530 -29.33 7.41 20.06
C LEU A 530 -30.12 7.66 21.33
N ALA A 531 -29.90 6.87 22.38
CA ALA A 531 -30.44 7.11 23.71
C ALA A 531 -29.32 7.20 24.74
N VAL A 532 -29.59 7.93 25.81
CA VAL A 532 -28.77 7.98 27.03
C VAL A 532 -29.62 7.53 28.18
N LEU A 533 -29.15 6.54 28.92
CA LEU A 533 -29.80 6.06 30.14
C LEU A 533 -28.99 6.49 31.38
N ASN A 534 -29.65 7.10 32.34
CA ASN A 534 -29.10 7.24 33.68
C ASN A 534 -29.38 5.93 34.46
N PRO A 535 -28.36 5.12 34.77
CA PRO A 535 -28.55 3.79 35.37
C PRO A 535 -28.98 3.85 36.85
N GLN A 536 -28.97 5.04 37.49
CA GLN A 536 -29.40 5.25 38.89
C GLN A 536 -30.89 5.58 39.00
N THR A 537 -31.41 6.29 37.99
CA THR A 537 -32.80 6.77 37.99
C THR A 537 -33.68 6.06 36.98
N ASP A 538 -33.08 5.21 36.12
CA ASP A 538 -33.70 4.55 34.98
C ASP A 538 -34.37 5.51 33.97
N ASN A 539 -33.88 6.76 33.91
CA ASN A 539 -34.39 7.76 32.99
C ASN A 539 -33.62 7.78 31.65
N PHE A 540 -34.38 7.81 30.56
CA PHE A 540 -33.86 7.90 29.21
C PHE A 540 -33.95 9.32 28.64
N ILE A 541 -32.92 9.74 27.89
CA ILE A 541 -32.93 10.91 27.00
C ILE A 541 -32.73 10.40 25.59
N ASN A 542 -33.63 10.74 24.68
CA ASN A 542 -33.60 10.24 23.29
C ASN A 542 -33.19 11.34 22.31
N TYR A 543 -32.21 11.05 21.46
CA TYR A 543 -31.73 11.88 20.37
C TYR A 543 -32.20 11.30 19.03
N LYS A 544 -32.93 12.13 18.24
CA LYS A 544 -33.51 11.69 16.97
C LYS A 544 -33.40 12.73 15.88
N LYS A 545 -33.60 12.29 14.64
CA LYS A 545 -33.72 13.17 13.49
C LYS A 545 -34.92 14.12 13.59
N GLN A 546 -36.05 13.68 14.18
CA GLN A 546 -37.28 14.45 14.26
C GLN A 546 -37.20 15.68 15.20
N ASN A 547 -36.33 15.65 16.20
CA ASN A 547 -36.07 16.80 17.07
C ASN A 547 -34.76 17.54 16.72
N ASN A 548 -34.17 17.25 15.56
CA ASN A 548 -32.91 17.80 15.05
C ASN A 548 -31.68 17.57 15.95
N LEU A 549 -31.79 16.63 16.91
CA LEU A 549 -30.70 16.30 17.83
C LEU A 549 -29.77 15.20 17.28
N LEU A 550 -30.19 14.50 16.22
CA LEU A 550 -29.34 13.52 15.52
C LEU A 550 -29.67 13.50 14.02
N PRO A 551 -28.70 13.74 13.13
CA PRO A 551 -28.94 13.77 11.69
C PRO A 551 -29.33 12.44 11.07
N GLY A 552 -28.84 11.30 11.60
CA GLY A 552 -29.07 9.96 11.07
C GLY A 552 -29.99 9.10 11.93
N TYR A 553 -30.64 8.08 11.32
CA TYR A 553 -31.51 7.17 12.06
C TYR A 553 -30.74 6.03 12.73
N VAL A 554 -29.73 5.45 12.04
CA VAL A 554 -28.98 4.30 12.55
C VAL A 554 -27.67 4.79 13.15
N VAL A 555 -27.40 4.42 14.39
CA VAL A 555 -26.12 4.64 15.06
C VAL A 555 -25.36 3.33 15.07
N TYR A 556 -24.16 3.30 14.48
CA TYR A 556 -23.34 2.10 14.36
C TYR A 556 -22.27 1.98 15.42
N SER A 557 -21.73 3.11 15.89
CA SER A 557 -20.64 3.16 16.86
C SER A 557 -20.68 4.41 17.71
N LEU A 558 -20.09 4.34 18.90
CA LEU A 558 -20.01 5.45 19.86
C LEU A 558 -18.59 5.53 20.44
N LEU A 559 -18.13 6.73 20.70
CA LEU A 559 -16.86 7.00 21.37
C LEU A 559 -16.98 8.27 22.21
N GLU A 560 -16.44 8.26 23.42
CA GLU A 560 -16.20 9.48 24.20
C GLU A 560 -14.76 9.96 23.99
N SER A 561 -14.61 11.20 23.56
CA SER A 561 -13.29 11.84 23.41
C SER A 561 -12.66 12.16 24.77
N SER A 562 -11.36 12.46 24.78
CA SER A 562 -10.66 12.94 25.99
C SER A 562 -11.31 14.21 26.57
N ASN A 563 -11.92 15.04 25.71
CA ASN A 563 -12.58 16.30 26.07
C ASN A 563 -14.01 16.10 26.59
N GLY A 564 -14.55 14.87 26.61
CA GLY A 564 -15.92 14.54 27.02
C GLY A 564 -16.99 14.78 25.97
N GLU A 565 -16.61 14.93 24.71
CA GLU A 565 -17.52 14.94 23.54
C GLU A 565 -17.91 13.52 23.18
N ILE A 566 -19.16 13.31 22.78
CA ILE A 566 -19.61 12.00 22.28
C ILE A 566 -19.62 12.02 20.76
N TRP A 567 -18.91 11.10 20.17
CA TRP A 567 -18.85 10.88 18.74
C TRP A 567 -19.67 9.66 18.36
N ALA A 568 -20.58 9.83 17.42
CA ALA A 568 -21.47 8.78 16.93
C ALA A 568 -21.30 8.58 15.42
N GLY A 569 -20.91 7.37 15.02
CA GLY A 569 -20.96 6.95 13.62
C GLY A 569 -22.40 6.61 13.24
N THR A 570 -22.96 7.31 12.24
CA THR A 570 -24.36 7.16 11.84
C THR A 570 -24.51 6.79 10.37
N SER A 571 -25.74 6.47 9.94
CA SER A 571 -26.05 6.21 8.53
C SER A 571 -25.86 7.43 7.61
N GLU A 572 -25.74 8.64 8.14
CA GLU A 572 -25.59 9.88 7.36
C GLU A 572 -24.20 10.53 7.52
N GLY A 573 -23.33 9.97 8.34
CA GLY A 573 -21.99 10.49 8.60
C GLY A 573 -21.57 10.38 10.06
N LEU A 574 -20.53 11.13 10.42
CA LEU A 574 -20.00 11.19 11.78
C LEU A 574 -20.62 12.39 12.52
N VAL A 575 -21.22 12.13 13.66
CA VAL A 575 -21.84 13.16 14.50
C VAL A 575 -21.01 13.37 15.75
N CYS A 576 -20.65 14.60 16.05
CA CYS A 576 -20.08 15.02 17.32
C CYS A 576 -21.13 15.74 18.17
N LEU A 577 -21.38 15.25 19.37
CA LEU A 577 -22.16 15.92 20.39
C LEU A 577 -21.21 16.61 21.39
N ASN A 578 -21.26 17.93 21.43
CA ASN A 578 -20.46 18.75 22.36
C ASN A 578 -20.74 18.40 23.82
N LYS A 579 -19.96 18.96 24.75
CA LYS A 579 -20.14 18.75 26.21
C LYS A 579 -21.52 19.08 26.72
N ASP A 580 -22.19 20.08 26.12
CA ASP A 580 -23.59 20.43 26.45
C ASP A 580 -24.57 19.34 25.98
N ARG A 581 -24.11 18.41 25.10
CA ARG A 581 -24.86 17.28 24.54
C ARG A 581 -26.14 17.68 23.80
N LEU A 582 -26.27 18.96 23.48
CA LEU A 582 -27.47 19.53 22.85
C LEU A 582 -27.23 19.96 21.41
N THR A 583 -25.99 20.23 21.04
CA THR A 583 -25.61 20.74 19.72
C THR A 583 -24.82 19.70 18.91
N PRO A 584 -25.49 18.96 18.01
CA PRO A 584 -24.78 18.02 17.13
C PRO A 584 -24.09 18.75 15.97
N VAL A 585 -22.87 18.32 15.65
CA VAL A 585 -22.14 18.70 14.44
C VAL A 585 -22.02 17.46 13.57
N LEU A 586 -22.50 17.53 12.33
CA LEU A 586 -22.39 16.44 11.34
C LEU A 586 -21.19 16.66 10.44
N PHE A 587 -20.36 15.62 10.29
CA PHE A 587 -19.28 15.52 9.33
C PHE A 587 -19.67 14.49 8.26
N THR A 588 -19.53 14.86 6.99
CA THR A 588 -19.84 14.01 5.85
C THR A 588 -18.62 13.81 4.97
N THR A 589 -18.75 13.04 3.88
CA THR A 589 -17.68 12.88 2.89
C THR A 589 -17.34 14.16 2.11
N ALA A 590 -18.12 15.23 2.30
CA ALA A 590 -17.88 16.53 1.68
C ALA A 590 -17.00 17.46 2.55
N ASP A 591 -16.82 17.11 3.83
CA ASP A 591 -15.99 17.85 4.80
C ASP A 591 -14.57 17.28 4.84
#